data_6b5cbb8fdcc010df94cb4b027c005c4f
#
_entry.id   6b5cbb8fdcc010df94cb4b027c005c4f
#
_cell.length_a   1.000
_cell.length_b   1.000
_cell.length_c   1.000
_cell.angle_alpha   90.00
_cell.angle_beta   90.00
_cell.angle_gamma   90.00
#
_symmetry.space_group_name_H-M   'P 1'
#
loop_
_entity.id
_entity.type
_entity.pdbx_description
1 polymer ?
#
loop_
_entity_poly.entity_id
_entity_poly.type
_entity_poly.pdbx_seq_one_letter_code
_entity_poly.pdbx_strand_id
1 'polypeptide(L)'
;FKQKTAYEIGVRLVGSEMCIRDRCKEALKDAGINASEIDEVVLVGGQTRMPKIRETVQDFFKKEPNMSVNPDEVVAMGAAIQAGVLQGDVKDVLLLDVTPLSLGIETLGGVFTRLIEKNTTIPTKKSQVFSTAEDNQSAVTIRVFQGEREMASDNKLLGSFNLEGIAPAPRGIPQIDVAFDIDANGIVAVSATDKATGKEQKITIEASGGLSDDEIEDMIKEAESNAEEDKQKREFVEAKNQGEALIHSTEKALKDAEEKLTEEEKTAVEAVSYTHLTLPTKA
;
A
#
# COMPACT_ATOMS: atom_id res chain seq x y z
N PHE A 1 10.38 -16.19 42.27
CA PHE A 1 10.23 -16.80 40.95
C PHE A 1 9.52 -18.13 41.11
N LYS A 2 8.24 -18.24 40.69
CA LYS A 2 7.56 -19.51 40.66
C LYS A 2 8.02 -20.28 39.41
N GLN A 3 8.65 -21.44 39.64
CA GLN A 3 9.09 -22.33 38.57
C GLN A 3 7.82 -22.83 37.82
N LYS A 4 7.71 -22.55 36.52
CA LYS A 4 6.61 -23.05 35.73
C LYS A 4 6.77 -24.54 35.43
N THR A 5 5.67 -25.28 35.46
CA THR A 5 5.69 -26.71 35.15
C THR A 5 6.00 -26.95 33.68
N ALA A 6 6.55 -28.10 33.32
CA ALA A 6 6.83 -28.48 31.93
C ALA A 6 5.58 -28.40 31.03
N TYR A 7 4.38 -28.59 31.60
CA TYR A 7 3.09 -28.46 30.91
C TYR A 7 2.78 -26.99 30.56
N GLU A 8 3.01 -26.05 31.48
CA GLU A 8 2.77 -24.61 31.24
C GLU A 8 3.76 -24.01 30.22
N ILE A 9 4.97 -24.58 30.14
CA ILE A 9 5.96 -24.26 29.12
C ILE A 9 5.52 -24.83 27.76
N GLY A 10 5.00 -26.06 27.73
CA GLY A 10 4.55 -26.73 26.53
C GLY A 10 3.39 -26.02 25.83
N VAL A 11 2.39 -25.54 26.59
CA VAL A 11 1.22 -24.82 26.05
C VAL A 11 1.62 -23.48 25.41
N ARG A 12 2.63 -22.78 25.93
CA ARG A 12 3.13 -21.54 25.31
C ARG A 12 3.99 -21.79 24.06
N LEU A 13 4.68 -22.94 24.01
CA LEU A 13 5.47 -23.34 22.85
C LEU A 13 4.62 -23.73 21.66
N VAL A 14 3.49 -24.40 21.87
CA VAL A 14 2.55 -24.80 20.80
C VAL A 14 2.04 -23.59 20.03
N GLY A 15 1.74 -22.47 20.71
CA GLY A 15 1.39 -21.21 20.04
C GLY A 15 2.53 -20.62 19.21
N SER A 16 3.75 -20.66 19.72
CA SER A 16 4.94 -20.15 19.03
C SER A 16 5.28 -20.94 17.76
N GLU A 17 5.11 -22.26 17.76
CA GLU A 17 5.37 -23.12 16.59
C GLU A 17 4.39 -22.84 15.45
N MET A 18 3.09 -22.65 15.74
CA MET A 18 2.11 -22.26 14.74
C MET A 18 2.45 -20.90 14.14
N CYS A 19 2.74 -19.91 14.97
CA CYS A 19 3.13 -18.57 14.50
C CYS A 19 4.36 -18.60 13.58
N ILE A 20 5.41 -19.36 13.93
CA ILE A 20 6.61 -19.50 13.09
C ILE A 20 6.25 -20.06 11.71
N ARG A 21 5.50 -21.16 11.65
CA ARG A 21 5.11 -21.79 10.39
C ARG A 21 4.26 -20.87 9.52
N ASP A 22 3.32 -20.17 10.12
CA ASP A 22 2.40 -19.29 9.39
C ASP A 22 3.15 -18.06 8.84
N ARG A 23 4.07 -17.47 9.61
CA ARG A 23 4.92 -16.36 9.14
C ARG A 23 5.86 -16.78 8.02
N CYS A 24 6.46 -17.97 8.12
CA CYS A 24 7.29 -18.48 7.04
C CYS A 24 6.48 -18.72 5.76
N LYS A 25 5.25 -19.25 5.87
CA LYS A 25 4.36 -19.44 4.70
C LYS A 25 3.97 -18.11 4.06
N GLU A 26 3.63 -17.12 4.87
CA GLU A 26 3.27 -15.79 4.41
C GLU A 26 4.43 -15.13 3.65
N ALA A 27 5.63 -15.14 4.24
CA ALA A 27 6.83 -14.60 3.60
C ALA A 27 7.15 -15.30 2.27
N LEU A 28 7.02 -16.63 2.20
CA LEU A 28 7.22 -17.39 0.96
C LEU A 28 6.16 -17.05 -0.10
N LYS A 29 4.89 -16.91 0.33
CA LYS A 29 3.79 -16.51 -0.54
C LYS A 29 4.02 -15.11 -1.13
N ASP A 30 4.40 -14.15 -0.30
CA ASP A 30 4.68 -12.77 -0.72
C ASP A 30 5.89 -12.69 -1.67
N ALA A 31 6.90 -13.50 -1.42
CA ALA A 31 8.06 -13.61 -2.31
C ALA A 31 7.77 -14.41 -3.60
N GLY A 32 6.65 -15.11 -3.69
CA GLY A 32 6.30 -15.95 -4.84
C GLY A 32 7.22 -17.16 -5.04
N ILE A 33 7.87 -17.66 -3.97
CA ILE A 33 8.82 -18.76 -4.00
C ILE A 33 8.39 -19.92 -3.08
N ASN A 34 8.92 -21.10 -3.34
CA ASN A 34 8.68 -22.29 -2.53
C ASN A 34 9.79 -22.49 -1.48
N ALA A 35 9.46 -23.18 -0.37
CA ALA A 35 10.44 -23.49 0.67
C ALA A 35 11.68 -24.26 0.15
N SER A 36 11.53 -25.02 -0.93
CA SER A 36 12.63 -25.75 -1.58
C SER A 36 13.63 -24.86 -2.31
N GLU A 37 13.21 -23.65 -2.70
CA GLU A 37 14.03 -22.67 -3.43
C GLU A 37 14.86 -21.80 -2.50
N ILE A 38 14.64 -21.89 -1.17
CA ILE A 38 15.47 -21.22 -0.16
C ILE A 38 16.83 -21.90 -0.10
N ASP A 39 17.91 -21.17 -0.36
CA ASP A 39 19.28 -21.69 -0.33
C ASP A 39 19.72 -21.97 1.10
N GLU A 40 19.49 -21.05 2.03
CA GLU A 40 19.97 -21.12 3.38
C GLU A 40 18.97 -20.53 4.39
N VAL A 41 18.86 -21.14 5.56
CA VAL A 41 18.06 -20.67 6.69
C VAL A 41 18.96 -20.30 7.84
N VAL A 42 19.02 -19.03 8.20
CA VAL A 42 19.85 -18.52 9.30
C VAL A 42 18.97 -18.19 10.49
N LEU A 43 19.31 -18.73 11.68
CA LEU A 43 18.57 -18.46 12.91
C LEU A 43 19.21 -17.30 13.68
N VAL A 44 18.38 -16.28 14.01
CA VAL A 44 18.80 -15.10 14.75
C VAL A 44 17.95 -14.90 16.02
N GLY A 45 18.52 -14.23 17.03
CA GLY A 45 17.87 -13.97 18.31
C GLY A 45 18.01 -15.12 19.31
N GLY A 46 18.07 -14.80 20.59
CA GLY A 46 18.37 -15.75 21.69
C GLY A 46 17.35 -16.88 21.82
N GLN A 47 16.07 -16.64 21.45
CA GLN A 47 15.02 -17.66 21.50
C GLN A 47 15.23 -18.80 20.49
N THR A 48 15.98 -18.59 19.42
CA THR A 48 16.30 -19.63 18.42
C THR A 48 17.25 -20.70 18.96
N ARG A 49 17.82 -20.49 20.14
CA ARG A 49 18.57 -21.53 20.88
C ARG A 49 17.67 -22.68 21.37
N MET A 50 16.35 -22.47 21.41
CA MET A 50 15.39 -23.47 21.84
C MET A 50 15.35 -24.64 20.84
N PRO A 51 15.58 -25.89 21.27
CA PRO A 51 15.64 -27.03 20.35
C PRO A 51 14.37 -27.20 19.51
N LYS A 52 13.21 -26.92 20.09
CA LYS A 52 11.92 -27.05 19.41
C LYS A 52 11.74 -26.06 18.24
N ILE A 53 12.27 -24.85 18.37
CA ILE A 53 12.25 -23.87 17.27
C ILE A 53 13.10 -24.39 16.11
N ARG A 54 14.29 -24.89 16.39
CA ARG A 54 15.18 -25.46 15.37
C ARG A 54 14.54 -26.64 14.64
N GLU A 55 13.95 -27.58 15.40
CA GLU A 55 13.22 -28.71 14.85
C GLU A 55 12.06 -28.26 13.94
N THR A 56 11.27 -27.27 14.40
CA THR A 56 10.14 -26.73 13.63
C THR A 56 10.59 -26.09 12.32
N VAL A 57 11.66 -25.31 12.34
CA VAL A 57 12.22 -24.66 11.17
C VAL A 57 12.83 -25.70 10.20
N GLN A 58 13.60 -26.65 10.72
CA GLN A 58 14.17 -27.74 9.93
C GLN A 58 13.07 -28.59 9.27
N ASP A 59 12.00 -28.88 10.01
CA ASP A 59 10.83 -29.61 9.48
C ASP A 59 10.08 -28.84 8.41
N PHE A 60 10.02 -27.52 8.54
CA PHE A 60 9.31 -26.67 7.57
C PHE A 60 10.10 -26.51 6.26
N PHE A 61 11.37 -26.14 6.34
CA PHE A 61 12.22 -25.90 5.16
C PHE A 61 12.87 -27.17 4.62
N LYS A 62 12.83 -28.29 5.36
CA LYS A 62 13.54 -29.55 5.06
C LYS A 62 15.06 -29.37 4.87
N LYS A 63 15.61 -28.35 5.52
CA LYS A 63 17.03 -27.99 5.54
C LYS A 63 17.47 -27.76 6.97
N GLU A 64 18.72 -28.11 7.27
CA GLU A 64 19.31 -27.83 8.58
C GLU A 64 19.61 -26.31 8.67
N PRO A 65 19.11 -25.63 9.71
CA PRO A 65 19.40 -24.21 9.88
C PRO A 65 20.87 -23.94 10.10
N ASN A 66 21.39 -22.89 9.45
CA ASN A 66 22.76 -22.42 9.65
C ASN A 66 22.91 -21.83 11.04
N MET A 67 23.93 -22.32 11.77
CA MET A 67 24.26 -21.93 13.12
C MET A 67 25.68 -21.34 13.22
N SER A 68 26.29 -20.96 12.11
CA SER A 68 27.66 -20.42 12.07
C SER A 68 27.78 -19.03 12.71
N VAL A 69 26.66 -18.32 12.87
CA VAL A 69 26.60 -17.01 13.52
C VAL A 69 26.07 -17.12 14.95
N ASN A 70 26.58 -16.29 15.85
CA ASN A 70 26.04 -16.18 17.20
C ASN A 70 24.69 -15.47 17.16
N PRO A 71 23.57 -16.13 17.50
CA PRO A 71 22.24 -15.55 17.37
C PRO A 71 22.00 -14.34 18.30
N ASP A 72 22.80 -14.13 19.33
CA ASP A 72 22.68 -12.99 20.25
C ASP A 72 23.43 -11.75 19.75
N GLU A 73 24.44 -11.92 18.90
CA GLU A 73 25.35 -10.86 18.45
C GLU A 73 25.18 -10.49 16.99
N VAL A 74 24.57 -11.36 16.18
CA VAL A 74 24.49 -11.21 14.73
C VAL A 74 23.80 -9.92 14.28
N VAL A 75 22.82 -9.43 15.04
CA VAL A 75 22.14 -8.16 14.75
C VAL A 75 23.10 -6.98 14.93
N ALA A 76 23.89 -6.97 16.00
CA ALA A 76 24.89 -5.94 16.24
C ALA A 76 26.01 -5.99 15.19
N MET A 77 26.42 -7.19 14.76
CA MET A 77 27.39 -7.37 13.67
C MET A 77 26.82 -6.83 12.35
N GLY A 78 25.56 -7.13 12.02
CA GLY A 78 24.88 -6.62 10.84
C GLY A 78 24.80 -5.09 10.85
N ALA A 79 24.45 -4.48 11.98
CA ALA A 79 24.43 -3.03 12.14
C ALA A 79 25.81 -2.39 11.92
N ALA A 80 26.87 -3.02 12.44
CA ALA A 80 28.23 -2.54 12.23
C ALA A 80 28.66 -2.63 10.75
N ILE A 81 28.32 -3.72 10.07
CA ILE A 81 28.58 -3.90 8.63
C ILE A 81 27.82 -2.84 7.84
N GLN A 82 26.55 -2.60 8.15
CA GLN A 82 25.73 -1.58 7.49
C GLN A 82 26.31 -0.17 7.68
N ALA A 83 26.80 0.14 8.88
CA ALA A 83 27.51 1.41 9.11
C ALA A 83 28.75 1.54 8.22
N GLY A 84 29.53 0.48 8.05
CA GLY A 84 30.67 0.44 7.14
C GLY A 84 30.27 0.61 5.66
N VAL A 85 29.13 0.07 5.24
CA VAL A 85 28.55 0.28 3.89
C VAL A 85 28.20 1.76 3.69
N LEU A 86 27.52 2.38 4.67
CA LEU A 86 27.12 3.79 4.61
C LEU A 86 28.33 4.74 4.61
N GLN A 87 29.41 4.37 5.26
CA GLN A 87 30.69 5.13 5.25
C GLN A 87 31.51 4.88 3.97
N GLY A 88 31.16 3.88 3.18
CA GLY A 88 31.87 3.51 1.95
C GLY A 88 33.09 2.60 2.17
N ASP A 89 33.29 2.11 3.40
CA ASP A 89 34.38 1.20 3.75
C ASP A 89 34.12 -0.25 3.27
N VAL A 90 32.85 -0.64 3.20
CA VAL A 90 32.40 -1.96 2.72
C VAL A 90 31.63 -1.76 1.41
N LYS A 91 32.08 -2.40 0.33
CA LYS A 91 31.49 -2.22 -1.02
C LYS A 91 30.79 -3.46 -1.57
N ASP A 92 31.04 -4.61 -0.99
CA ASP A 92 30.59 -5.91 -1.52
C ASP A 92 29.32 -6.44 -0.85
N VAL A 93 28.70 -5.64 0.05
CA VAL A 93 27.48 -6.01 0.77
C VAL A 93 26.39 -4.99 0.45
N LEU A 94 25.26 -5.45 -0.06
CA LEU A 94 24.07 -4.64 -0.32
C LEU A 94 22.95 -5.13 0.60
N LEU A 95 22.54 -4.26 1.53
CA LEU A 95 21.30 -4.45 2.27
C LEU A 95 20.21 -3.56 1.64
N LEU A 96 19.14 -4.19 1.22
CA LEU A 96 17.95 -3.51 0.73
C LEU A 96 16.81 -3.75 1.72
N ASP A 97 16.20 -2.68 2.16
CA ASP A 97 15.00 -2.73 2.98
C ASP A 97 13.74 -2.67 2.10
N VAL A 98 12.58 -2.96 2.66
CA VAL A 98 11.31 -2.96 1.94
C VAL A 98 10.25 -2.16 2.70
N THR A 99 9.25 -1.65 1.96
CA THR A 99 8.08 -1.05 2.58
C THR A 99 7.19 -2.12 3.21
N PRO A 100 6.79 -2.00 4.48
CA PRO A 100 5.98 -3.02 5.15
C PRO A 100 4.53 -3.04 4.66
N LEU A 101 4.02 -1.88 4.21
CA LEU A 101 2.67 -1.68 3.72
C LEU A 101 2.68 -0.83 2.45
N SER A 102 1.64 -0.96 1.63
CA SER A 102 1.43 -0.14 0.45
C SER A 102 1.22 1.33 0.79
N LEU A 103 1.71 2.20 -0.09
CA LEU A 103 1.57 3.66 0.01
C LEU A 103 0.82 4.17 -1.22
N GLY A 104 -0.10 5.11 -1.00
CA GLY A 104 -0.90 5.66 -2.07
C GLY A 104 -1.69 6.89 -1.64
N ILE A 105 -2.60 7.30 -2.50
CA ILE A 105 -3.47 8.45 -2.29
C ILE A 105 -4.94 8.08 -2.40
N GLU A 106 -5.78 8.93 -1.81
CA GLU A 106 -7.23 8.90 -2.04
C GLU A 106 -7.54 9.45 -3.43
N THR A 107 -8.38 8.74 -4.16
CA THR A 107 -8.90 9.15 -5.47
C THR A 107 -10.42 9.24 -5.45
N LEU A 108 -11.02 9.60 -6.59
CA LEU A 108 -12.45 9.84 -6.71
C LEU A 108 -13.30 8.69 -6.14
N GLY A 109 -14.24 9.05 -5.26
CA GLY A 109 -15.09 8.08 -4.57
C GLY A 109 -14.48 7.49 -3.30
N GLY A 110 -13.35 8.02 -2.80
CA GLY A 110 -12.69 7.54 -1.59
C GLY A 110 -11.87 6.26 -1.79
N VAL A 111 -11.56 5.91 -3.04
CA VAL A 111 -10.75 4.73 -3.38
C VAL A 111 -9.28 4.96 -3.01
N PHE A 112 -8.65 3.96 -2.42
CA PHE A 112 -7.20 3.96 -2.18
C PHE A 112 -6.46 3.49 -3.43
N THR A 113 -5.76 4.41 -4.07
CA THR A 113 -4.92 4.10 -5.24
C THR A 113 -3.48 3.94 -4.80
N ARG A 114 -2.98 2.72 -4.86
CA ARG A 114 -1.60 2.36 -4.49
C ARG A 114 -0.63 2.84 -5.57
N LEU A 115 0.42 3.56 -5.18
CA LEU A 115 1.54 3.92 -6.03
C LEU A 115 2.76 3.06 -5.73
N ILE A 116 2.96 2.72 -4.47
CA ILE A 116 4.02 1.80 -4.03
C ILE A 116 3.36 0.64 -3.30
N GLU A 117 3.57 -0.57 -3.81
CA GLU A 117 3.04 -1.79 -3.22
C GLU A 117 3.86 -2.21 -1.99
N LYS A 118 3.24 -2.95 -1.06
CA LYS A 118 3.96 -3.58 0.04
C LYS A 118 5.13 -4.41 -0.47
N ASN A 119 6.16 -4.58 0.35
CA ASN A 119 7.38 -5.32 0.02
C ASN A 119 8.18 -4.75 -1.17
N THR A 120 7.92 -3.49 -1.56
CA THR A 120 8.77 -2.81 -2.53
C THR A 120 10.09 -2.42 -1.91
N THR A 121 11.20 -2.80 -2.55
CA THR A 121 12.56 -2.45 -2.11
C THR A 121 12.78 -0.94 -2.10
N ILE A 122 13.40 -0.43 -1.05
CA ILE A 122 13.80 0.98 -0.92
C ILE A 122 15.34 1.13 -1.01
N PRO A 123 15.86 2.25 -1.53
CA PRO A 123 15.13 3.44 -1.97
C PRO A 123 14.34 3.22 -3.27
N THR A 124 13.20 3.90 -3.41
CA THR A 124 12.35 3.78 -4.61
C THR A 124 11.63 5.09 -4.93
N LYS A 125 11.33 5.28 -6.21
CA LYS A 125 10.54 6.41 -6.70
C LYS A 125 9.50 5.93 -7.69
N LYS A 126 8.24 6.32 -7.48
CA LYS A 126 7.11 6.03 -8.35
C LYS A 126 6.29 7.28 -8.55
N SER A 127 5.79 7.48 -9.77
CA SER A 127 4.85 8.56 -10.05
C SER A 127 3.71 8.09 -10.94
N GLN A 128 2.57 8.78 -10.79
CA GLN A 128 1.38 8.54 -11.59
C GLN A 128 0.67 9.86 -11.85
N VAL A 129 0.11 9.99 -13.06
CA VAL A 129 -0.65 11.19 -13.45
C VAL A 129 -2.12 11.00 -13.08
N PHE A 130 -2.64 11.98 -12.37
CA PHE A 130 -4.05 12.11 -12.00
C PHE A 130 -4.66 13.36 -12.65
N SER A 131 -5.96 13.53 -12.48
CA SER A 131 -6.67 14.69 -13.00
C SER A 131 -7.67 15.23 -11.98
N THR A 132 -8.32 16.37 -12.32
CA THR A 132 -9.36 16.96 -11.49
C THR A 132 -10.67 16.18 -11.58
N ALA A 133 -11.43 16.17 -10.49
CA ALA A 133 -12.72 15.50 -10.39
C ALA A 133 -13.89 16.40 -10.86
N GLU A 134 -13.71 17.73 -10.83
CA GLU A 134 -14.72 18.73 -11.14
C GLU A 134 -14.22 19.72 -12.20
N ASP A 135 -15.18 20.36 -12.90
CA ASP A 135 -14.89 21.41 -13.87
C ASP A 135 -14.36 22.67 -13.16
N ASN A 136 -13.36 23.30 -13.78
CA ASN A 136 -12.74 24.54 -13.28
C ASN A 136 -12.19 24.45 -11.84
N GLN A 137 -11.80 23.26 -11.41
CA GLN A 137 -11.20 23.02 -10.10
C GLN A 137 -9.81 23.69 -10.04
N SER A 138 -9.65 24.70 -9.18
CA SER A 138 -8.43 25.50 -9.06
C SER A 138 -7.41 24.94 -8.07
N ALA A 139 -7.81 23.94 -7.25
CA ALA A 139 -6.96 23.28 -6.29
C ALA A 139 -7.37 21.80 -6.11
N VAL A 140 -6.41 20.95 -5.77
CA VAL A 140 -6.65 19.56 -5.39
C VAL A 140 -6.00 19.27 -4.04
N THR A 141 -6.70 18.53 -3.19
CA THR A 141 -6.16 18.03 -1.93
C THR A 141 -5.61 16.64 -2.15
N ILE A 142 -4.32 16.48 -1.91
CA ILE A 142 -3.65 15.17 -1.94
C ILE A 142 -3.63 14.63 -0.52
N ARG A 143 -4.31 13.51 -0.29
CA ARG A 143 -4.33 12.79 1.00
C ARG A 143 -3.54 11.51 0.84
N VAL A 144 -2.50 11.36 1.64
CA VAL A 144 -1.54 10.25 1.58
C VAL A 144 -1.89 9.21 2.63
N PHE A 145 -2.03 7.97 2.21
CA PHE A 145 -2.41 6.85 3.08
C PHE A 145 -1.40 5.71 3.00
N GLN A 146 -1.40 4.90 4.06
CA GLN A 146 -0.66 3.65 4.17
C GLN A 146 -1.58 2.53 4.62
N GLY A 147 -1.51 1.36 3.96
CA GLY A 147 -2.30 0.18 4.30
C GLY A 147 -2.63 -0.70 3.11
N GLU A 148 -3.49 -1.70 3.35
CA GLU A 148 -3.84 -2.72 2.37
C GLU A 148 -5.34 -2.78 2.02
N ARG A 149 -6.19 -1.93 2.64
CA ARG A 149 -7.62 -1.85 2.36
C ARG A 149 -7.87 -1.09 1.05
N GLU A 150 -8.99 -1.40 0.38
CA GLU A 150 -9.32 -0.79 -0.93
C GLU A 150 -9.89 0.63 -0.80
N MET A 151 -10.51 0.96 0.34
CA MET A 151 -11.02 2.30 0.60
C MET A 151 -10.02 3.11 1.42
N ALA A 152 -9.82 4.38 1.06
CA ALA A 152 -8.85 5.26 1.75
C ALA A 152 -9.18 5.45 3.24
N SER A 153 -10.49 5.54 3.58
CA SER A 153 -10.96 5.71 4.97
C SER A 153 -10.56 4.58 5.90
N ASP A 154 -10.31 3.39 5.35
CA ASP A 154 -10.00 2.17 6.10
C ASP A 154 -8.48 1.95 6.23
N ASN A 155 -7.68 2.90 5.74
CA ASN A 155 -6.22 2.92 5.82
C ASN A 155 -5.71 4.06 6.72
N LYS A 156 -4.45 4.01 7.12
CA LYS A 156 -3.84 5.04 7.95
C LYS A 156 -3.51 6.29 7.14
N LEU A 157 -4.09 7.43 7.50
CA LEU A 157 -3.72 8.73 6.93
C LEU A 157 -2.33 9.13 7.46
N LEU A 158 -1.40 9.35 6.56
CA LEU A 158 -0.04 9.82 6.87
C LEU A 158 0.08 11.34 6.82
N GLY A 159 -0.69 11.99 5.94
CA GLY A 159 -0.67 13.43 5.79
C GLY A 159 -1.52 13.91 4.63
N SER A 160 -1.68 15.22 4.53
CA SER A 160 -2.40 15.86 3.42
C SER A 160 -1.79 17.22 3.08
N PHE A 161 -1.89 17.60 1.80
CA PHE A 161 -1.47 18.92 1.32
C PHE A 161 -2.30 19.34 0.11
N ASN A 162 -2.33 20.65 -0.17
CA ASN A 162 -3.09 21.20 -1.29
C ASN A 162 -2.16 21.66 -2.39
N LEU A 163 -2.43 21.24 -3.62
CA LEU A 163 -1.87 21.83 -4.83
C LEU A 163 -2.84 22.89 -5.33
N GLU A 164 -2.43 24.17 -5.28
CA GLU A 164 -3.27 25.31 -5.66
C GLU A 164 -2.81 25.94 -6.97
N GLY A 165 -3.73 26.69 -7.61
CA GLY A 165 -3.46 27.46 -8.81
C GLY A 165 -3.35 26.61 -10.07
N ILE A 166 -4.14 25.55 -10.12
CA ILE A 166 -4.43 24.79 -11.33
C ILE A 166 -5.24 25.71 -12.27
N ALA A 167 -4.86 25.72 -13.55
CA ALA A 167 -5.60 26.50 -14.55
C ALA A 167 -7.02 25.97 -14.72
N PRO A 168 -8.07 26.85 -14.78
CA PRO A 168 -9.42 26.42 -15.02
C PRO A 168 -9.53 25.63 -16.32
N ALA A 169 -10.06 24.43 -16.22
CA ALA A 169 -10.27 23.52 -17.35
C ALA A 169 -11.40 22.53 -17.02
N PRO A 170 -12.01 21.89 -18.03
CA PRO A 170 -12.93 20.80 -17.78
C PRO A 170 -12.29 19.67 -16.99
N ARG A 171 -13.07 18.97 -16.16
CA ARG A 171 -12.61 17.79 -15.40
C ARG A 171 -11.93 16.79 -16.33
N GLY A 172 -10.90 16.11 -15.82
CA GLY A 172 -10.15 15.12 -16.60
C GLY A 172 -9.08 15.71 -17.54
N ILE A 173 -9.03 17.04 -17.77
CA ILE A 173 -8.05 17.67 -18.64
C ILE A 173 -6.74 18.02 -17.89
N PRO A 174 -6.76 18.64 -16.69
CA PRO A 174 -5.53 18.92 -15.96
C PRO A 174 -4.73 17.65 -15.68
N GLN A 175 -3.40 17.73 -15.81
CA GLN A 175 -2.50 16.60 -15.55
C GLN A 175 -1.66 16.91 -14.31
N ILE A 176 -1.95 16.21 -13.24
CA ILE A 176 -1.29 16.33 -11.95
C ILE A 176 -0.42 15.11 -11.74
N ASP A 177 0.89 15.29 -11.81
CA ASP A 177 1.87 14.23 -11.56
C ASP A 177 2.10 14.10 -10.06
N VAL A 178 1.69 12.99 -9.47
CA VAL A 178 1.93 12.69 -8.06
C VAL A 178 3.07 11.71 -7.97
N ALA A 179 4.15 12.10 -7.30
CA ALA A 179 5.35 11.29 -7.13
C ALA A 179 5.58 10.96 -5.66
N PHE A 180 5.87 9.70 -5.39
CA PHE A 180 6.36 9.17 -4.13
C PHE A 180 7.84 8.88 -4.27
N ASP A 181 8.64 9.39 -3.36
CA ASP A 181 10.09 9.22 -3.29
C ASP A 181 10.44 8.74 -1.88
N ILE A 182 10.92 7.51 -1.75
CA ILE A 182 11.31 6.91 -0.47
C ILE A 182 12.81 6.74 -0.48
N ASP A 183 13.47 7.34 0.49
CA ASP A 183 14.91 7.22 0.65
C ASP A 183 15.32 5.90 1.33
N ALA A 184 16.63 5.68 1.45
CA ALA A 184 17.20 4.48 2.10
C ALA A 184 16.90 4.40 3.62
N ASN A 185 16.43 5.47 4.24
CA ASN A 185 16.03 5.54 5.65
C ASN A 185 14.53 5.34 5.85
N GLY A 186 13.76 5.12 4.77
CA GLY A 186 12.32 4.99 4.82
C GLY A 186 11.56 6.32 4.94
N ILE A 187 12.22 7.46 4.73
CA ILE A 187 11.56 8.77 4.72
C ILE A 187 10.81 8.91 3.40
N VAL A 188 9.51 9.16 3.51
CA VAL A 188 8.60 9.29 2.37
C VAL A 188 8.41 10.76 2.02
N ALA A 189 8.81 11.16 0.84
CA ALA A 189 8.50 12.46 0.26
C ALA A 189 7.43 12.30 -0.83
N VAL A 190 6.33 13.03 -0.71
CA VAL A 190 5.25 13.03 -1.70
C VAL A 190 5.14 14.41 -2.31
N SER A 191 5.22 14.49 -3.63
CA SER A 191 5.04 15.73 -4.37
C SER A 191 3.90 15.60 -5.38
N ALA A 192 3.23 16.73 -5.63
CA ALA A 192 2.23 16.86 -6.68
C ALA A 192 2.59 18.05 -7.56
N THR A 193 2.66 17.85 -8.87
CA THR A 193 3.05 18.87 -9.85
C THR A 193 1.99 18.99 -10.93
N ASP A 194 1.44 20.16 -11.11
CA ASP A 194 0.61 20.46 -12.29
C ASP A 194 1.50 20.63 -13.52
N LYS A 195 1.36 19.74 -14.50
CA LYS A 195 2.18 19.76 -15.72
C LYS A 195 1.96 20.98 -16.60
N ALA A 196 0.80 21.62 -16.51
CA ALA A 196 0.48 22.78 -17.32
C ALA A 196 1.11 24.07 -16.77
N THR A 197 1.06 24.28 -15.46
CA THR A 197 1.55 25.50 -14.81
C THR A 197 2.95 25.32 -14.22
N GLY A 198 3.42 24.09 -14.04
CA GLY A 198 4.67 23.78 -13.37
C GLY A 198 4.65 24.02 -11.86
N LYS A 199 3.47 24.30 -11.28
CA LYS A 199 3.32 24.45 -9.83
C LYS A 199 3.49 23.12 -9.14
N GLU A 200 4.27 23.12 -8.07
CA GLU A 200 4.55 21.94 -7.27
C GLU A 200 4.29 22.22 -5.79
N GLN A 201 3.76 21.23 -5.10
CA GLN A 201 3.68 21.16 -3.65
C GLN A 201 4.22 19.82 -3.18
N LYS A 202 4.83 19.82 -1.99
CA LYS A 202 5.49 18.64 -1.43
C LYS A 202 5.21 18.53 0.06
N ILE A 203 5.05 17.29 0.53
CA ILE A 203 5.07 16.95 1.96
C ILE A 203 6.18 15.91 2.20
N THR A 204 6.84 16.02 3.33
CA THR A 204 7.78 14.99 3.80
C THR A 204 7.20 14.35 5.05
N ILE A 205 7.12 13.04 5.05
CA ILE A 205 6.56 12.21 6.13
C ILE A 205 7.74 11.47 6.74
N GLU A 206 8.08 11.83 7.96
CA GLU A 206 9.18 11.19 8.69
C GLU A 206 8.72 9.84 9.23
N ALA A 207 9.62 8.87 9.23
CA ALA A 207 9.37 7.51 9.76
C ALA A 207 9.10 7.49 11.29
N SER A 208 9.37 8.59 12.00
CA SER A 208 9.19 8.71 13.46
C SER A 208 7.74 8.60 13.96
N GLY A 209 6.77 8.62 13.07
CA GLY A 209 5.35 8.33 13.35
C GLY A 209 4.92 6.94 12.87
N GLY A 210 5.87 6.05 12.63
CA GLY A 210 5.64 4.71 12.07
C GLY A 210 4.67 3.88 12.91
N LEU A 211 3.99 2.97 12.21
CA LEU A 211 3.22 1.90 12.82
C LEU A 211 4.16 0.97 13.57
N SER A 212 3.72 0.47 14.73
CA SER A 212 4.39 -0.65 15.39
C SER A 212 4.19 -1.94 14.59
N ASP A 213 5.05 -2.93 14.80
CA ASP A 213 4.93 -4.23 14.14
C ASP A 213 3.56 -4.88 14.39
N ASP A 214 3.01 -4.73 15.59
CA ASP A 214 1.67 -5.23 15.95
C ASP A 214 0.58 -4.52 15.15
N GLU A 215 0.67 -3.19 14.98
CA GLU A 215 -0.29 -2.42 14.19
C GLU A 215 -0.22 -2.78 12.69
N ILE A 216 0.99 -3.01 12.16
CA ILE A 216 1.18 -3.47 10.77
C ILE A 216 0.52 -4.83 10.58
N GLU A 217 0.74 -5.76 11.50
CA GLU A 217 0.16 -7.10 11.48
C GLU A 217 -1.37 -7.06 11.54
N ASP A 218 -1.92 -6.25 12.42
CA ASP A 218 -3.37 -6.08 12.56
C ASP A 218 -3.98 -5.50 11.27
N MET A 219 -3.35 -4.51 10.65
CA MET A 219 -3.80 -3.93 9.37
C MET A 219 -3.80 -4.95 8.23
N ILE A 220 -2.79 -5.81 8.16
CA ILE A 220 -2.71 -6.87 7.16
C ILE A 220 -3.84 -7.90 7.38
N LYS A 221 -4.03 -8.37 8.62
CA LYS A 221 -5.10 -9.32 8.96
C LYS A 221 -6.49 -8.74 8.69
N GLU A 222 -6.69 -7.48 9.03
CA GLU A 222 -7.95 -6.78 8.76
C GLU A 222 -8.22 -6.68 7.26
N ALA A 223 -7.21 -6.36 6.46
CA ALA A 223 -7.32 -6.33 5.01
C ALA A 223 -7.64 -7.70 4.42
N GLU A 224 -7.00 -8.76 4.89
CA GLU A 224 -7.29 -10.14 4.45
C GLU A 224 -8.71 -10.57 4.81
N SER A 225 -9.17 -10.26 6.02
CA SER A 225 -10.51 -10.64 6.49
C SER A 225 -11.65 -9.91 5.77
N ASN A 226 -11.40 -8.69 5.28
CA ASN A 226 -12.39 -7.87 4.59
C ASN A 226 -12.18 -7.82 3.06
N ALA A 227 -11.24 -8.58 2.50
CA ALA A 227 -10.83 -8.47 1.10
C ALA A 227 -11.99 -8.58 0.10
N GLU A 228 -12.94 -9.49 0.34
CA GLU A 228 -14.10 -9.67 -0.56
C GLU A 228 -15.09 -8.51 -0.46
N GLU A 229 -15.36 -8.03 0.76
CA GLU A 229 -16.26 -6.89 0.98
C GLU A 229 -15.64 -5.60 0.40
N ASP A 230 -14.36 -5.39 0.61
CA ASP A 230 -13.64 -4.24 0.07
C ASP A 230 -13.61 -4.22 -1.45
N LYS A 231 -13.39 -5.40 -2.06
CA LYS A 231 -13.46 -5.54 -3.51
C LYS A 231 -14.83 -5.15 -4.07
N GLN A 232 -15.90 -5.61 -3.44
CA GLN A 232 -17.27 -5.26 -3.84
C GLN A 232 -17.53 -3.75 -3.68
N LYS A 233 -17.08 -3.15 -2.57
CA LYS A 233 -17.19 -1.70 -2.36
C LYS A 233 -16.46 -0.93 -3.44
N ARG A 234 -15.24 -1.32 -3.76
CA ARG A 234 -14.43 -0.69 -4.82
C ARG A 234 -15.11 -0.82 -6.19
N GLU A 235 -15.53 -2.03 -6.57
CA GLU A 235 -16.22 -2.26 -7.84
C GLU A 235 -17.49 -1.41 -7.96
N PHE A 236 -18.26 -1.28 -6.88
CA PHE A 236 -19.43 -0.43 -6.83
C PHE A 236 -19.09 1.06 -7.04
N VAL A 237 -18.06 1.56 -6.35
CA VAL A 237 -17.61 2.96 -6.48
C VAL A 237 -17.05 3.22 -7.87
N GLU A 238 -16.27 2.32 -8.44
CA GLU A 238 -15.73 2.44 -9.80
C GLU A 238 -16.86 2.45 -10.84
N ALA A 239 -17.84 1.58 -10.71
CA ALA A 239 -19.01 1.56 -11.59
C ALA A 239 -19.82 2.86 -11.49
N LYS A 240 -20.02 3.39 -10.28
CA LYS A 240 -20.66 4.68 -10.04
C LYS A 240 -19.88 5.82 -10.69
N ASN A 241 -18.57 5.90 -10.49
CA ASN A 241 -17.71 6.92 -11.07
C ASN A 241 -17.73 6.88 -12.62
N GLN A 242 -17.75 5.67 -13.21
CA GLN A 242 -17.90 5.50 -14.67
C GLN A 242 -19.26 5.98 -15.16
N GLY A 243 -20.34 5.65 -14.43
CA GLY A 243 -21.69 6.14 -14.74
C GLY A 243 -21.77 7.67 -14.73
N GLU A 244 -21.24 8.31 -13.69
CA GLU A 244 -21.19 9.77 -13.58
C GLU A 244 -20.33 10.43 -14.68
N ALA A 245 -19.23 9.78 -15.08
CA ALA A 245 -18.40 10.24 -16.18
C ALA A 245 -19.13 10.16 -17.53
N LEU A 246 -19.88 9.09 -17.76
CA LEU A 246 -20.71 8.93 -18.98
C LEU A 246 -21.82 9.99 -19.06
N ILE A 247 -22.52 10.25 -17.95
CA ILE A 247 -23.57 11.27 -17.89
C ILE A 247 -22.99 12.63 -18.21
N HIS A 248 -21.90 13.03 -17.54
CA HIS A 248 -21.27 14.30 -17.80
C HIS A 248 -20.82 14.45 -19.27
N SER A 249 -20.24 13.40 -19.86
CA SER A 249 -19.86 13.43 -21.28
C SER A 249 -21.05 13.55 -22.21
N THR A 250 -22.17 12.91 -21.87
CA THR A 250 -23.41 12.97 -22.61
C THR A 250 -24.05 14.35 -22.51
N GLU A 251 -24.13 14.93 -21.32
CA GLU A 251 -24.63 16.28 -21.11
C GLU A 251 -23.83 17.33 -21.87
N LYS A 252 -22.48 17.17 -21.87
CA LYS A 252 -21.62 18.04 -22.68
C LYS A 252 -21.87 17.88 -24.17
N ALA A 253 -21.95 16.63 -24.65
CA ALA A 253 -22.26 16.39 -26.06
C ALA A 253 -23.63 16.95 -26.48
N LEU A 254 -24.65 16.88 -25.60
CA LEU A 254 -25.95 17.51 -25.82
C LEU A 254 -25.85 19.02 -25.93
N LYS A 255 -25.08 19.69 -25.07
CA LYS A 255 -24.84 21.13 -25.17
C LYS A 255 -24.12 21.53 -26.45
N ASP A 256 -23.08 20.75 -26.83
CA ASP A 256 -22.32 21.00 -28.05
C ASP A 256 -23.13 20.76 -29.33
N ALA A 257 -24.17 19.91 -29.24
CA ALA A 257 -25.07 19.60 -30.34
C ALA A 257 -26.43 20.35 -30.29
N GLU A 258 -26.59 21.34 -29.43
CA GLU A 258 -27.86 22.03 -29.11
C GLU A 258 -28.58 22.59 -30.32
N GLU A 259 -27.85 23.05 -31.33
CA GLU A 259 -28.43 23.58 -32.59
C GLU A 259 -28.87 22.48 -33.58
N LYS A 260 -28.51 21.21 -33.34
CA LYS A 260 -28.73 20.08 -34.26
C LYS A 260 -29.78 19.08 -33.78
N LEU A 261 -30.20 19.15 -32.53
CA LEU A 261 -31.11 18.19 -31.91
C LEU A 261 -32.47 18.80 -31.66
N THR A 262 -33.51 18.01 -31.84
CA THR A 262 -34.88 18.38 -31.48
C THR A 262 -35.08 18.28 -29.96
N GLU A 263 -36.05 19.03 -29.42
CA GLU A 263 -36.37 18.99 -27.97
C GLU A 263 -36.81 17.59 -27.52
N GLU A 264 -37.44 16.79 -28.37
CA GLU A 264 -37.85 15.41 -28.08
C GLU A 264 -36.62 14.48 -27.94
N GLU A 265 -35.62 14.65 -28.80
CA GLU A 265 -34.37 13.87 -28.73
C GLU A 265 -33.54 14.23 -27.50
N LYS A 266 -33.47 15.52 -27.14
CA LYS A 266 -32.79 15.98 -25.89
C LYS A 266 -33.44 15.35 -24.66
N THR A 267 -34.77 15.45 -24.55
CA THR A 267 -35.51 14.92 -23.41
C THR A 267 -35.38 13.39 -23.31
N ALA A 268 -35.36 12.68 -24.43
CA ALA A 268 -35.15 11.23 -24.43
C ALA A 268 -33.78 10.82 -23.93
N VAL A 269 -32.71 11.52 -24.34
CA VAL A 269 -31.34 11.24 -23.89
C VAL A 269 -31.16 11.59 -22.42
N GLU A 270 -31.69 12.73 -21.96
CA GLU A 270 -31.66 13.11 -20.54
C GLU A 270 -32.39 12.09 -19.68
N ALA A 271 -33.57 11.64 -20.05
CA ALA A 271 -34.34 10.64 -19.33
C ALA A 271 -33.56 9.31 -19.16
N VAL A 272 -32.87 8.86 -20.21
CA VAL A 272 -32.04 7.65 -20.14
C VAL A 272 -30.83 7.85 -19.26
N SER A 273 -30.16 8.99 -19.33
CA SER A 273 -28.98 9.31 -18.51
C SER A 273 -29.30 9.29 -17.01
N TYR A 274 -30.45 9.83 -16.59
CA TYR A 274 -30.82 9.84 -15.16
C TYR A 274 -31.42 8.53 -14.65
N THR A 275 -32.12 7.75 -15.51
CA THR A 275 -32.73 6.48 -15.06
C THR A 275 -31.70 5.43 -14.70
N HIS A 276 -30.54 5.41 -15.35
CA HIS A 276 -29.47 4.45 -15.01
C HIS A 276 -28.77 4.73 -13.67
N LEU A 277 -28.74 5.98 -13.20
CA LEU A 277 -28.19 6.33 -11.89
C LEU A 277 -29.15 6.08 -10.71
N THR A 278 -30.47 6.11 -10.97
CA THR A 278 -31.48 6.02 -9.92
C THR A 278 -32.04 4.60 -9.73
N LEU A 279 -31.69 3.65 -10.59
CA LEU A 279 -32.05 2.25 -10.37
C LEU A 279 -31.27 1.72 -9.15
N PRO A 280 -31.96 1.34 -8.07
CA PRO A 280 -31.30 0.64 -6.99
C PRO A 280 -30.76 -0.67 -7.56
N THR A 281 -29.45 -0.83 -7.56
CA THR A 281 -28.81 -2.14 -7.74
C THR A 281 -29.29 -3.03 -6.60
N LYS A 282 -30.39 -3.74 -6.84
CA LYS A 282 -30.76 -4.89 -6.02
C LYS A 282 -29.75 -5.99 -6.32
N ALA A 283 -28.74 -6.11 -5.44
CA ALA A 283 -28.02 -7.35 -5.24
C ALA A 283 -28.82 -8.22 -4.26
#